data_4788d5ec3b7c1f4ccfdc00da11152b61
#
_entry.id   4788d5ec3b7c1f4ccfdc00da11152b61
#
_cell.length_a   1.000
_cell.length_b   1.000
_cell.length_c   1.000
_cell.angle_alpha   90.00
_cell.angle_beta   90.00
_cell.angle_gamma   90.00
#
_symmetry.space_group_name_H-M   'P 1'
#
loop_
_entity.id
_entity.type
_entity.pdbx_description
1 polymer ?
#
loop_
_entity_poly.entity_id
_entity_poly.type
_entity_poly.pdbx_seq_one_letter_code
_entity_poly.pdbx_strand_id
1 'polypeptide(L)'
;MRCSAPRSTRTPIGRALWSSTPSRVSRTIRDGAGTGSSHGTRPEGWEPAAIARITEGVLSGRGGATLDRNRVHVMGLSAGGAMAGILAATYPDVYASVGIHSAPQFGAARSPMTALLAMKSGGPDPERQGRLAHAAMGPRVRVVPVIVVQGDADRTVWAGNGDKLVRQWLTTSRLANVDGPGLGFARPDTTDAHRAPGGLSYVVRCWNDNAGRPVLQYWVVSDLGHAWSGGASAGSYTDPRGPSATEAMCNFFDETGMDRDLAVADPARFHTFSNARAWMIRVRDLGRSGFGTVTNPDRSPG
;
A
#
# COMPACT_ATOMS: atom_id res chain seq x y z
N MET A 1 -5.09 -0.70 -26.41
CA MET A 1 -3.81 -0.15 -25.92
C MET A 1 -3.19 -1.21 -25.00
N ARG A 2 -1.94 -1.57 -25.17
CA ARG A 2 -1.29 -2.59 -24.31
C ARG A 2 -0.79 -1.88 -23.06
N CYS A 3 -1.01 -2.44 -21.88
CA CYS A 3 -0.22 -2.09 -20.70
C CYS A 3 1.23 -2.41 -21.03
N SER A 4 2.02 -1.41 -21.34
CA SER A 4 3.39 -1.60 -21.85
C SER A 4 4.27 -2.16 -20.75
N ALA A 5 4.89 -3.30 -21.01
CA ALA A 5 6.09 -3.71 -20.28
C ALA A 5 7.16 -2.61 -20.40
N PRO A 6 8.01 -2.39 -19.38
CA PRO A 6 8.86 -1.22 -19.28
C PRO A 6 9.82 -1.11 -20.46
N ARG A 7 9.72 -0.02 -21.22
CA ARG A 7 10.83 0.42 -22.12
C ARG A 7 11.81 1.22 -21.28
N SER A 8 12.92 0.61 -20.98
CA SER A 8 14.10 1.23 -20.39
C SER A 8 14.71 2.24 -21.38
N THR A 9 14.37 3.50 -21.26
CA THR A 9 15.24 4.65 -21.67
C THR A 9 14.64 5.94 -21.11
N ARG A 10 14.86 6.23 -19.85
CA ARG A 10 14.81 7.60 -19.33
C ARG A 10 15.87 7.79 -18.26
N THR A 11 16.64 8.86 -18.41
CA THR A 11 17.63 9.36 -17.44
C THR A 11 17.00 9.47 -16.05
N PRO A 12 17.64 8.97 -14.98
CA PRO A 12 17.03 9.00 -13.65
C PRO A 12 16.96 10.43 -13.11
N ILE A 13 15.79 11.02 -13.12
CA ILE A 13 15.47 12.12 -12.24
C ILE A 13 15.53 11.54 -10.82
N GLY A 14 16.28 12.17 -9.91
CA GLY A 14 16.59 11.64 -8.59
C GLY A 14 15.36 11.12 -7.86
N ARG A 15 15.25 9.81 -7.72
CA ARG A 15 14.19 9.12 -6.98
C ARG A 15 14.62 9.05 -5.53
N ALA A 16 13.99 9.80 -4.65
CA ALA A 16 14.14 9.61 -3.21
C ALA A 16 13.26 8.43 -2.77
N LEU A 17 13.86 7.26 -2.62
CA LEU A 17 13.19 6.07 -2.06
C LEU A 17 13.33 6.09 -0.53
N TRP A 18 12.24 6.30 0.16
CA TRP A 18 12.16 6.14 1.61
C TRP A 18 11.59 4.76 1.92
N SER A 19 12.44 3.88 2.43
CA SER A 19 12.02 2.60 3.01
C SER A 19 11.84 2.78 4.50
N SER A 20 10.62 2.83 4.99
CA SER A 20 10.33 2.79 6.42
C SER A 20 9.98 1.36 6.82
N THR A 21 10.93 0.65 7.43
CA THR A 21 10.57 -0.49 8.26
C THR A 21 9.94 0.04 9.56
N PRO A 22 8.94 -0.62 10.15
CA PRO A 22 8.27 -0.17 11.37
C PRO A 22 9.20 0.17 12.53
N SER A 23 10.37 -0.47 12.58
CA SER A 23 11.42 -0.20 13.59
C SER A 23 12.09 1.17 13.44
N ARG A 24 12.23 1.71 12.23
CA ARG A 24 12.83 3.04 12.02
C ARG A 24 11.87 4.17 12.30
N VAL A 25 10.59 4.03 11.92
CA VAL A 25 9.55 5.03 12.23
C VAL A 25 9.39 5.20 13.74
N SER A 26 9.44 4.09 14.49
CA SER A 26 9.37 4.15 15.97
C SER A 26 10.55 4.88 16.60
N ARG A 27 11.75 4.85 16.01
CA ARG A 27 12.95 5.52 16.52
C ARG A 27 12.92 7.04 16.25
N THR A 28 12.61 7.43 15.02
CA THR A 28 12.54 8.84 14.63
C THR A 28 11.47 9.61 15.39
N ILE A 29 10.34 8.97 15.74
CA ILE A 29 9.28 9.59 16.56
C ILE A 29 9.68 9.71 18.03
N ARG A 30 10.58 8.86 18.56
CA ARG A 30 11.08 8.99 19.93
C ARG A 30 12.01 10.18 20.12
N ASP A 31 12.84 10.45 19.13
CA ASP A 31 13.90 11.46 19.23
C ASP A 31 13.38 12.88 18.96
N GLY A 32 12.16 13.03 18.44
CA GLY A 32 11.52 14.32 18.16
C GLY A 32 10.46 14.79 19.18
N ALA A 33 10.18 14.01 20.23
CA ALA A 33 9.21 14.38 21.26
C ALA A 33 9.94 14.90 22.51
N GLY A 34 9.98 16.22 22.64
CA GLY A 34 10.46 16.88 23.85
C GLY A 34 9.79 16.32 25.11
N THR A 35 10.58 16.30 26.17
CA THR A 35 10.31 15.87 27.54
C THR A 35 8.91 16.22 28.05
N GLY A 36 8.07 15.19 28.20
CA GLY A 36 6.79 15.28 28.87
C GLY A 36 6.38 13.87 29.31
N SER A 37 6.69 13.54 30.56
CA SER A 37 6.31 12.30 31.22
C SER A 37 4.80 12.19 31.38
N SER A 38 4.15 11.45 30.50
CA SER A 38 2.86 10.82 30.81
C SER A 38 2.71 9.55 29.97
N HIS A 39 2.56 8.42 30.63
CA HIS A 39 2.19 7.13 30.05
C HIS A 39 0.73 7.17 29.56
N GLY A 40 0.40 8.12 28.70
CA GLY A 40 -0.89 8.20 28.03
C GLY A 40 -0.92 7.22 26.88
N THR A 41 -1.91 6.36 26.84
CA THR A 41 -2.26 5.56 25.67
C THR A 41 -2.41 6.48 24.46
N ARG A 42 -1.56 6.30 23.44
CA ARG A 42 -1.61 7.10 22.21
C ARG A 42 -2.99 6.92 21.54
N PRO A 43 -3.63 8.01 21.06
CA PRO A 43 -4.91 7.89 20.39
C PRO A 43 -4.83 6.90 19.23
N GLU A 44 -5.83 6.05 19.09
CA GLU A 44 -6.02 5.21 17.91
C GLU A 44 -6.07 6.13 16.69
N GLY A 45 -5.36 5.82 15.61
CA GLY A 45 -5.34 6.65 14.40
C GLY A 45 -4.12 7.54 14.23
N TRP A 46 -3.20 7.56 15.18
CA TRP A 46 -2.04 8.46 15.13
C TRP A 46 -0.98 8.09 14.08
N GLU A 47 -0.82 6.78 13.76
CA GLU A 47 0.25 6.33 12.84
C GLU A 47 0.08 6.85 11.41
N PRO A 48 -1.08 6.71 10.73
CA PRO A 48 -1.28 7.31 9.41
C PRO A 48 -1.14 8.83 9.43
N ALA A 49 -1.66 9.51 10.49
CA ALA A 49 -1.51 10.95 10.65
C ALA A 49 -0.05 11.36 10.83
N ALA A 50 0.75 10.60 11.58
CA ALA A 50 2.17 10.85 11.75
C ALA A 50 2.94 10.71 10.44
N ILE A 51 2.66 9.65 9.65
CA ILE A 51 3.30 9.44 8.35
C ILE A 51 2.93 10.57 7.39
N ALA A 52 1.66 10.95 7.32
CA ALA A 52 1.21 12.04 6.47
C ALA A 52 1.86 13.38 6.86
N ARG A 53 2.00 13.68 8.16
CA ARG A 53 2.71 14.88 8.65
C ARG A 53 4.20 14.87 8.34
N ILE A 54 4.86 13.71 8.43
CA ILE A 54 6.27 13.58 8.02
C ILE A 54 6.38 13.87 6.52
N THR A 55 5.50 13.30 5.71
CA THR A 55 5.44 13.54 4.27
C THR A 55 5.27 15.02 3.96
N GLU A 56 4.30 15.69 4.59
CA GLU A 56 4.10 17.14 4.44
C GLU A 56 5.29 17.97 4.93
N GLY A 57 5.93 17.55 6.01
CA GLY A 57 7.15 18.19 6.52
C GLY A 57 8.29 18.16 5.49
N VAL A 58 8.46 17.02 4.79
CA VAL A 58 9.44 16.87 3.70
C VAL A 58 9.05 17.73 2.50
N LEU A 59 7.77 17.72 2.10
CA LEU A 59 7.25 18.52 1.00
C LEU A 59 7.30 20.03 1.22
N SER A 60 7.30 20.48 2.47
CA SER A 60 7.44 21.91 2.83
C SER A 60 8.88 22.43 2.78
N GLY A 61 9.82 21.64 2.27
CA GLY A 61 11.22 22.05 2.09
C GLY A 61 12.09 21.94 3.34
N ARG A 62 11.60 21.33 4.43
CA ARG A 62 12.42 21.12 5.66
C ARG A 62 13.68 20.27 5.42
N GLY A 63 13.77 19.59 4.28
CA GLY A 63 14.95 18.84 3.83
C GLY A 63 15.79 19.55 2.76
N GLY A 64 15.50 20.82 2.43
CA GLY A 64 16.27 21.61 1.45
C GLY A 64 16.01 21.26 -0.02
N ALA A 65 15.15 20.28 -0.32
CA ALA A 65 14.82 19.86 -1.68
C ALA A 65 13.45 20.42 -2.11
N THR A 66 13.35 20.88 -3.35
CA THR A 66 12.06 21.17 -3.99
C THR A 66 11.50 19.87 -4.54
N LEU A 67 10.37 19.42 -3.99
CA LEU A 67 9.72 18.18 -4.34
C LEU A 67 8.40 18.45 -5.07
N ASP A 68 8.12 17.62 -6.08
CA ASP A 68 6.85 17.68 -6.79
C ASP A 68 5.73 17.01 -5.96
N ARG A 69 4.80 17.83 -5.48
CA ARG A 69 3.64 17.38 -4.69
C ARG A 69 2.71 16.44 -5.48
N ASN A 70 2.73 16.51 -6.80
CA ASN A 70 1.91 15.66 -7.68
C ASN A 70 2.49 14.25 -7.85
N ARG A 71 3.71 14.02 -7.37
CA ARG A 71 4.45 12.76 -7.52
C ARG A 71 4.83 12.15 -6.17
N VAL A 72 3.97 12.27 -5.20
CA VAL A 72 4.12 11.63 -3.87
C VAL A 72 3.36 10.31 -3.88
N HIS A 73 4.07 9.22 -3.75
CA HIS A 73 3.51 7.87 -3.80
C HIS A 73 3.85 7.11 -2.52
N VAL A 74 3.04 6.12 -2.19
CA VAL A 74 3.29 5.24 -1.03
C VAL A 74 3.18 3.79 -1.46
N MET A 75 4.09 2.94 -0.97
CA MET A 75 4.03 1.51 -1.23
C MET A 75 4.49 0.71 -0.01
N GLY A 76 4.05 -0.54 0.07
CA GLY A 76 4.46 -1.40 1.17
C GLY A 76 4.09 -2.86 0.98
N LEU A 77 4.75 -3.71 1.79
CA LEU A 77 4.52 -5.15 1.89
C LEU A 77 3.74 -5.47 3.18
N SER A 78 2.78 -6.39 3.12
CA SER A 78 2.11 -6.94 4.31
C SER A 78 1.45 -5.84 5.16
N ALA A 79 1.83 -5.67 6.42
CA ALA A 79 1.39 -4.58 7.27
C ALA A 79 1.71 -3.20 6.68
N GLY A 80 2.86 -3.05 5.99
CA GLY A 80 3.21 -1.83 5.25
C GLY A 80 2.31 -1.59 4.06
N GLY A 81 1.87 -2.64 3.36
CA GLY A 81 0.89 -2.56 2.28
C GLY A 81 -0.51 -2.15 2.78
N ALA A 82 -0.93 -2.71 3.93
CA ALA A 82 -2.18 -2.31 4.58
C ALA A 82 -2.13 -0.82 5.00
N MET A 83 -1.00 -0.36 5.55
CA MET A 83 -0.79 1.05 5.90
C MET A 83 -0.80 1.94 4.66
N ALA A 84 -0.17 1.52 3.55
CA ALA A 84 -0.21 2.24 2.28
C ALA A 84 -1.66 2.41 1.78
N GLY A 85 -2.48 1.35 1.85
CA GLY A 85 -3.90 1.41 1.52
C GLY A 85 -4.69 2.35 2.44
N ILE A 86 -4.39 2.37 3.75
CA ILE A 86 -5.00 3.31 4.71
C ILE A 86 -4.61 4.74 4.35
N LEU A 87 -3.34 5.03 4.08
CA LEU A 87 -2.87 6.35 3.69
C LEU A 87 -3.54 6.85 2.41
N ALA A 88 -3.67 5.99 1.41
CA ALA A 88 -4.35 6.33 0.15
C ALA A 88 -5.84 6.65 0.35
N ALA A 89 -6.52 5.95 1.28
CA ALA A 89 -7.93 6.20 1.58
C ALA A 89 -8.15 7.41 2.50
N THR A 90 -7.23 7.70 3.43
CA THR A 90 -7.41 8.76 4.42
C THR A 90 -6.74 10.08 4.05
N TYR A 91 -5.72 10.05 3.17
CA TYR A 91 -4.96 11.20 2.68
C TYR A 91 -4.81 11.16 1.15
N PRO A 92 -5.93 11.04 0.39
CA PRO A 92 -5.88 10.94 -1.06
C PRO A 92 -5.33 12.21 -1.72
N ASP A 93 -5.35 13.34 -1.02
CA ASP A 93 -4.78 14.61 -1.43
C ASP A 93 -3.25 14.71 -1.25
N VAL A 94 -2.66 13.83 -0.46
CA VAL A 94 -1.21 13.77 -0.25
C VAL A 94 -0.56 12.77 -1.21
N TYR A 95 -1.13 11.58 -1.34
CA TYR A 95 -0.53 10.47 -2.09
C TYR A 95 -1.16 10.34 -3.48
N ALA A 96 -0.38 10.57 -4.52
CA ALA A 96 -0.82 10.54 -5.92
C ALA A 96 -1.31 9.14 -6.35
N SER A 97 -0.58 8.09 -5.99
CA SER A 97 -0.95 6.69 -6.22
C SER A 97 -0.35 5.77 -5.14
N VAL A 98 -0.76 4.51 -5.12
CA VAL A 98 -0.38 3.56 -4.08
C VAL A 98 0.02 2.20 -4.64
N GLY A 99 1.09 1.59 -4.07
CA GLY A 99 1.51 0.22 -4.32
C GLY A 99 1.27 -0.67 -3.10
N ILE A 100 0.53 -1.76 -3.26
CA ILE A 100 0.15 -2.66 -2.18
C ILE A 100 0.61 -4.08 -2.52
N HIS A 101 1.55 -4.62 -1.73
CA HIS A 101 2.05 -5.97 -1.93
C HIS A 101 1.62 -6.88 -0.78
N SER A 102 0.97 -8.01 -1.08
CA SER A 102 0.62 -9.08 -0.12
C SER A 102 -0.02 -8.54 1.17
N ALA A 103 -1.11 -7.79 1.04
CA ALA A 103 -1.77 -7.15 2.16
C ALA A 103 -3.29 -7.36 2.17
N PRO A 104 -3.94 -7.33 3.36
CA PRO A 104 -5.39 -7.30 3.43
C PRO A 104 -5.95 -5.93 2.98
N GLN A 105 -7.22 -5.92 2.62
CA GLN A 105 -7.96 -4.73 2.19
C GLN A 105 -8.12 -3.70 3.33
N PHE A 106 -8.42 -2.44 2.95
CA PHE A 106 -8.77 -1.38 3.90
C PHE A 106 -9.92 -1.82 4.82
N GLY A 107 -9.73 -1.61 6.11
CA GLY A 107 -10.75 -1.96 7.09
C GLY A 107 -11.03 -3.45 7.26
N ALA A 108 -10.11 -4.32 6.83
CA ALA A 108 -10.26 -5.76 6.97
C ALA A 108 -10.31 -6.23 8.42
N ALA A 109 -9.77 -5.46 9.35
CA ALA A 109 -9.69 -5.84 10.75
C ALA A 109 -9.87 -4.66 11.70
N ARG A 110 -10.38 -4.97 12.90
CA ARG A 110 -10.60 -4.01 14.01
C ARG A 110 -9.88 -4.42 15.29
N SER A 111 -9.20 -5.54 15.28
CA SER A 111 -8.44 -6.09 16.40
C SER A 111 -7.33 -7.01 15.87
N PRO A 112 -6.30 -7.34 16.67
CA PRO A 112 -5.28 -8.30 16.29
C PRO A 112 -5.84 -9.66 15.86
N MET A 113 -6.87 -10.15 16.55
CA MET A 113 -7.53 -11.42 16.21
C MET A 113 -8.21 -11.36 14.84
N THR A 114 -8.98 -10.31 14.56
CA THR A 114 -9.65 -10.14 13.25
C THR A 114 -8.63 -9.87 12.13
N ALA A 115 -7.44 -9.31 12.46
CA ALA A 115 -6.35 -9.17 11.51
C ALA A 115 -5.76 -10.50 11.09
N LEU A 116 -5.45 -11.35 12.06
CA LEU A 116 -4.95 -12.70 11.78
C LEU A 116 -5.96 -13.49 10.94
N LEU A 117 -7.24 -13.40 11.28
CA LEU A 117 -8.31 -14.04 10.52
C LEU A 117 -8.39 -13.49 9.09
N ALA A 118 -8.36 -12.16 8.91
CA ALA A 118 -8.37 -11.52 7.60
C ALA A 118 -7.17 -11.93 6.75
N MET A 119 -5.98 -12.02 7.33
CA MET A 119 -4.79 -12.50 6.63
C MET A 119 -4.96 -13.95 6.15
N LYS A 120 -5.51 -14.83 6.97
CA LYS A 120 -5.60 -16.28 6.69
C LYS A 120 -6.75 -16.68 5.79
N SER A 121 -7.89 -15.99 5.85
CA SER A 121 -9.14 -16.37 5.14
C SER A 121 -9.73 -15.25 4.27
N GLY A 122 -9.02 -14.12 4.16
CA GLY A 122 -9.52 -12.90 3.54
C GLY A 122 -10.45 -12.11 4.46
N GLY A 123 -10.43 -10.80 4.31
CA GLY A 123 -11.24 -9.88 5.08
C GLY A 123 -12.75 -9.92 4.74
N PRO A 124 -13.52 -8.98 5.28
CA PRO A 124 -14.96 -8.83 5.03
C PRO A 124 -15.30 -8.63 3.54
N ASP A 125 -16.57 -8.38 3.27
CA ASP A 125 -17.06 -8.08 1.92
C ASP A 125 -16.31 -6.90 1.28
N PRO A 126 -15.67 -7.08 0.11
CA PRO A 126 -14.80 -6.07 -0.49
C PRO A 126 -15.56 -4.84 -0.97
N GLU A 127 -16.82 -4.96 -1.39
CA GLU A 127 -17.62 -3.82 -1.83
C GLU A 127 -18.01 -2.93 -0.64
N ARG A 128 -18.36 -3.56 0.49
CA ARG A 128 -18.59 -2.82 1.74
C ARG A 128 -17.31 -2.08 2.15
N GLN A 129 -16.15 -2.72 2.06
CA GLN A 129 -14.88 -2.08 2.41
C GLN A 129 -14.51 -0.97 1.39
N GLY A 130 -14.88 -1.11 0.14
CA GLY A 130 -14.75 -0.05 -0.87
C GLY A 130 -15.57 1.17 -0.53
N ARG A 131 -16.82 1.00 -0.09
CA ARG A 131 -17.67 2.10 0.41
C ARG A 131 -17.06 2.79 1.63
N LEU A 132 -16.46 2.02 2.55
CA LEU A 132 -15.81 2.58 3.73
C LEU A 132 -14.51 3.33 3.39
N ALA A 133 -13.72 2.84 2.45
CA ALA A 133 -12.53 3.54 1.95
C ALA A 133 -12.92 4.86 1.27
N HIS A 134 -13.95 4.85 0.42
CA HIS A 134 -14.49 6.06 -0.18
C HIS A 134 -14.98 7.06 0.88
N ALA A 135 -15.75 6.61 1.87
CA ALA A 135 -16.21 7.47 2.96
C ALA A 135 -15.05 8.06 3.79
N ALA A 136 -13.94 7.32 3.94
CA ALA A 136 -12.74 7.81 4.63
C ALA A 136 -12.01 8.94 3.88
N MET A 137 -12.19 9.05 2.56
CA MET A 137 -11.64 10.16 1.77
C MET A 137 -12.27 11.51 2.15
N GLY A 138 -13.54 11.49 2.60
CA GLY A 138 -14.28 12.70 2.99
C GLY A 138 -14.36 13.73 1.84
N PRO A 139 -14.15 15.04 2.12
CA PRO A 139 -14.21 16.07 1.09
C PRO A 139 -13.05 16.03 0.06
N ARG A 140 -12.08 15.15 0.25
CA ARG A 140 -10.91 14.99 -0.62
C ARG A 140 -11.07 13.83 -1.61
N VAL A 141 -12.31 13.38 -1.79
CA VAL A 141 -12.64 12.29 -2.71
C VAL A 141 -12.02 12.50 -4.08
N ARG A 142 -11.31 11.48 -4.57
CA ARG A 142 -10.82 11.36 -5.94
C ARG A 142 -10.50 9.91 -6.27
N VAL A 143 -10.34 9.60 -7.53
CA VAL A 143 -9.75 8.32 -7.95
C VAL A 143 -8.27 8.30 -7.59
N VAL A 144 -7.86 7.35 -6.74
CA VAL A 144 -6.46 7.09 -6.42
C VAL A 144 -6.02 5.86 -7.21
N PRO A 145 -5.07 5.98 -8.15
CA PRO A 145 -4.52 4.82 -8.85
C PRO A 145 -3.82 3.83 -7.93
N VAL A 146 -4.02 2.54 -8.17
CA VAL A 146 -3.53 1.47 -7.30
C VAL A 146 -2.85 0.37 -8.09
N ILE A 147 -1.64 -0.03 -7.69
CA ILE A 147 -1.01 -1.27 -8.13
C ILE A 147 -0.98 -2.28 -6.99
N VAL A 148 -1.52 -3.46 -7.24
CA VAL A 148 -1.55 -4.59 -6.30
C VAL A 148 -0.63 -5.69 -6.82
N VAL A 149 0.23 -6.23 -5.94
CA VAL A 149 1.07 -7.39 -6.22
C VAL A 149 0.77 -8.47 -5.19
N GLN A 150 0.50 -9.70 -5.64
CA GLN A 150 0.16 -10.83 -4.79
C GLN A 150 0.81 -12.10 -5.30
N GLY A 151 1.44 -12.86 -4.41
CA GLY A 151 1.89 -14.22 -4.70
C GLY A 151 0.74 -15.23 -4.52
N ASP A 152 0.59 -16.16 -5.46
CA ASP A 152 -0.47 -17.19 -5.37
C ASP A 152 -0.12 -18.30 -4.35
N ALA A 153 1.17 -18.45 -4.00
CA ALA A 153 1.64 -19.36 -2.95
C ALA A 153 1.77 -18.69 -1.57
N ASP A 154 1.29 -17.45 -1.40
CA ASP A 154 1.34 -16.75 -0.11
C ASP A 154 0.41 -17.40 0.92
N ARG A 155 1.01 -18.00 1.95
CA ARG A 155 0.32 -18.66 3.06
C ARG A 155 0.24 -17.79 4.31
N THR A 156 0.90 -16.65 4.33
CA THR A 156 0.85 -15.68 5.45
C THR A 156 -0.32 -14.74 5.26
N VAL A 157 -0.38 -14.08 4.09
CA VAL A 157 -1.54 -13.33 3.64
C VAL A 157 -2.13 -14.08 2.46
N TRP A 158 -3.13 -14.90 2.74
CA TRP A 158 -3.76 -15.76 1.75
C TRP A 158 -4.02 -15.04 0.42
N ALA A 159 -3.69 -15.69 -0.68
CA ALA A 159 -3.70 -15.11 -2.03
C ALA A 159 -5.03 -14.43 -2.39
N GLY A 160 -6.17 -14.95 -1.94
CA GLY A 160 -7.48 -14.33 -2.13
C GLY A 160 -7.65 -12.93 -1.50
N ASN A 161 -6.71 -12.48 -0.64
CA ASN A 161 -6.70 -11.09 -0.18
C ASN A 161 -6.40 -10.12 -1.33
N GLY A 162 -5.56 -10.51 -2.29
CA GLY A 162 -5.30 -9.72 -3.49
C GLY A 162 -6.57 -9.46 -4.30
N ASP A 163 -7.38 -10.50 -4.57
CA ASP A 163 -8.65 -10.36 -5.29
C ASP A 163 -9.64 -9.47 -4.54
N LYS A 164 -9.73 -9.61 -3.21
CA LYS A 164 -10.58 -8.76 -2.39
C LYS A 164 -10.11 -7.31 -2.38
N LEU A 165 -8.81 -7.08 -2.31
CA LEU A 165 -8.21 -5.75 -2.35
C LEU A 165 -8.50 -5.06 -3.70
N VAL A 166 -8.37 -5.79 -4.81
CA VAL A 166 -8.73 -5.30 -6.15
C VAL A 166 -10.21 -4.89 -6.21
N ARG A 167 -11.13 -5.77 -5.80
CA ARG A 167 -12.58 -5.49 -5.78
C ARG A 167 -12.91 -4.27 -4.92
N GLN A 168 -12.26 -4.16 -3.77
CA GLN A 168 -12.40 -3.00 -2.88
C GLN A 168 -12.02 -1.70 -3.60
N TRP A 169 -10.82 -1.65 -4.21
CA TRP A 169 -10.35 -0.43 -4.86
C TRP A 169 -11.12 -0.09 -6.14
N LEU A 170 -11.58 -1.08 -6.90
CA LEU A 170 -12.50 -0.84 -8.03
C LEU A 170 -13.82 -0.22 -7.55
N THR A 171 -14.37 -0.68 -6.43
CA THR A 171 -15.56 -0.08 -5.82
C THR A 171 -15.28 1.34 -5.34
N THR A 172 -14.16 1.57 -4.66
CA THR A 172 -13.74 2.91 -4.20
C THR A 172 -13.59 3.88 -5.37
N SER A 173 -12.90 3.46 -6.43
CA SER A 173 -12.66 4.28 -7.62
C SER A 173 -13.94 4.60 -8.37
N ARG A 174 -14.88 3.64 -8.49
CA ARG A 174 -16.19 3.87 -9.10
C ARG A 174 -17.01 4.91 -8.34
N LEU A 175 -16.99 4.85 -7.01
CA LEU A 175 -17.69 5.82 -6.16
C LEU A 175 -17.04 7.22 -6.19
N ALA A 176 -15.71 7.27 -6.33
CA ALA A 176 -14.97 8.52 -6.41
C ALA A 176 -15.08 9.22 -7.77
N ASN A 177 -15.56 8.53 -8.81
CA ASN A 177 -15.69 9.05 -10.17
C ASN A 177 -17.13 9.47 -10.50
N VAL A 178 -17.78 10.22 -9.60
CA VAL A 178 -19.23 10.53 -9.67
C VAL A 178 -19.59 11.34 -10.93
N ASP A 179 -18.70 12.21 -11.39
CA ASP A 179 -18.91 13.09 -12.55
C ASP A 179 -18.27 12.56 -13.84
N GLY A 180 -17.61 11.42 -13.78
CA GLY A 180 -16.97 10.78 -14.93
C GLY A 180 -17.88 9.77 -15.64
N PRO A 181 -17.69 9.52 -16.95
CA PRO A 181 -18.33 8.41 -17.62
C PRO A 181 -18.02 7.13 -16.84
N GLY A 182 -19.04 6.31 -16.61
CA GLY A 182 -18.98 5.14 -15.72
C GLY A 182 -17.77 4.27 -16.04
N LEU A 183 -16.87 4.14 -15.06
CA LEU A 183 -15.72 3.24 -15.17
C LEU A 183 -16.26 1.81 -15.23
N GLY A 184 -16.13 1.17 -16.37
CA GLY A 184 -16.61 -0.19 -16.66
C GLY A 184 -15.75 -1.26 -16.00
N PHE A 185 -15.53 -1.18 -14.69
CA PHE A 185 -14.64 -2.06 -13.94
C PHE A 185 -15.12 -3.52 -13.75
N ALA A 186 -16.12 -3.95 -14.52
CA ALA A 186 -16.60 -5.33 -14.41
C ALA A 186 -15.53 -6.36 -14.81
N ARG A 187 -14.67 -5.99 -15.75
CA ARG A 187 -13.56 -6.84 -16.25
C ARG A 187 -12.32 -5.98 -16.48
N PRO A 188 -11.09 -6.56 -16.40
CA PRO A 188 -9.90 -5.85 -16.82
C PRO A 188 -9.94 -5.53 -18.32
N ASP A 189 -9.38 -4.39 -18.71
CA ASP A 189 -9.22 -3.99 -20.12
C ASP A 189 -8.16 -4.86 -20.80
N THR A 190 -7.11 -5.25 -20.05
CA THR A 190 -6.10 -6.19 -20.53
C THR A 190 -5.78 -7.25 -19.48
N THR A 191 -5.35 -8.43 -19.96
CA THR A 191 -4.82 -9.51 -19.15
C THR A 191 -3.66 -10.13 -19.92
N ASP A 192 -2.46 -9.95 -19.41
CA ASP A 192 -1.23 -10.34 -20.08
C ASP A 192 -0.42 -11.30 -19.18
N ALA A 193 0.02 -12.42 -19.75
CA ALA A 193 0.86 -13.41 -19.06
C ALA A 193 2.33 -13.18 -19.42
N HIS A 194 3.18 -13.22 -18.42
CA HIS A 194 4.62 -12.95 -18.53
C HIS A 194 5.42 -13.95 -17.72
N ARG A 195 6.73 -13.94 -17.93
CA ARG A 195 7.71 -14.65 -17.11
C ARG A 195 8.91 -13.75 -16.83
N ALA A 196 9.34 -13.70 -15.58
CA ALA A 196 10.60 -13.04 -15.22
C ALA A 196 11.79 -13.81 -15.85
N PRO A 197 12.84 -13.14 -16.31
CA PRO A 197 14.00 -13.80 -16.90
C PRO A 197 14.59 -14.84 -15.93
N GLY A 198 14.57 -16.13 -16.31
CA GLY A 198 15.00 -17.22 -15.45
C GLY A 198 14.21 -17.44 -14.18
N GLY A 199 13.06 -16.79 -14.04
CA GLY A 199 12.30 -16.74 -12.79
C GLY A 199 10.82 -17.17 -12.91
N LEU A 200 9.99 -16.61 -12.04
CA LEU A 200 8.58 -16.96 -11.87
C LEU A 200 7.70 -16.40 -13.00
N SER A 201 6.63 -17.09 -13.30
CA SER A 201 5.57 -16.61 -14.20
C SER A 201 4.66 -15.64 -13.43
N TYR A 202 4.04 -14.70 -14.14
CA TYR A 202 3.06 -13.79 -13.54
C TYR A 202 2.04 -13.32 -14.57
N VAL A 203 0.89 -12.91 -14.07
CA VAL A 203 -0.20 -12.34 -14.87
C VAL A 203 -0.46 -10.91 -14.41
N VAL A 204 -0.56 -10.00 -15.37
CA VAL A 204 -0.90 -8.60 -15.12
C VAL A 204 -2.29 -8.32 -15.68
N ARG A 205 -3.18 -7.80 -14.84
CA ARG A 205 -4.51 -7.32 -15.23
C ARG A 205 -4.57 -5.82 -15.02
N CYS A 206 -5.06 -5.08 -16.02
CA CYS A 206 -5.15 -3.63 -15.98
C CYS A 206 -6.58 -3.16 -16.14
N TRP A 207 -6.94 -2.11 -15.41
CA TRP A 207 -8.16 -1.33 -15.56
C TRP A 207 -7.77 0.12 -15.78
N ASN A 208 -8.27 0.72 -16.86
CA ASN A 208 -7.95 2.07 -17.27
C ASN A 208 -9.17 3.00 -17.14
N ASP A 209 -8.91 4.29 -17.08
CA ASP A 209 -9.95 5.29 -17.28
C ASP A 209 -10.27 5.44 -18.79
N ASN A 210 -11.25 6.26 -19.11
CA ASN A 210 -11.67 6.49 -20.51
C ASN A 210 -10.60 7.20 -21.36
N ALA A 211 -9.59 7.80 -20.74
CA ALA A 211 -8.43 8.36 -21.42
C ALA A 211 -7.31 7.32 -21.64
N GLY A 212 -7.53 6.06 -21.21
CA GLY A 212 -6.57 4.98 -21.32
C GLY A 212 -5.47 5.03 -20.25
N ARG A 213 -5.61 5.85 -19.20
CA ARG A 213 -4.65 5.91 -18.09
C ARG A 213 -4.96 4.82 -17.07
N PRO A 214 -3.94 4.14 -16.51
CA PRO A 214 -4.18 3.06 -15.57
C PRO A 214 -4.78 3.58 -14.25
N VAL A 215 -5.91 2.99 -13.85
CA VAL A 215 -6.55 3.22 -12.56
C VAL A 215 -6.17 2.11 -11.58
N LEU A 216 -6.09 0.87 -12.08
CA LEU A 216 -5.68 -0.27 -11.27
C LEU A 216 -4.86 -1.25 -12.09
N GLN A 217 -3.75 -1.73 -11.50
CA GLN A 217 -3.02 -2.89 -11.98
C GLN A 217 -3.01 -3.98 -10.92
N TYR A 218 -3.20 -5.23 -11.33
CA TYR A 218 -3.12 -6.39 -10.47
C TYR A 218 -2.13 -7.42 -11.02
N TRP A 219 -1.06 -7.66 -10.27
CA TRP A 219 0.00 -8.60 -10.58
C TRP A 219 -0.15 -9.84 -9.71
N VAL A 220 -0.41 -10.99 -10.32
CA VAL A 220 -0.43 -12.29 -9.65
C VAL A 220 0.84 -13.04 -10.05
N VAL A 221 1.73 -13.30 -9.08
CA VAL A 221 3.00 -13.96 -9.31
C VAL A 221 2.90 -15.41 -8.85
N SER A 222 3.08 -16.34 -9.81
CA SER A 222 2.98 -17.78 -9.56
C SER A 222 4.13 -18.26 -8.67
N ASP A 223 3.84 -19.17 -7.73
CA ASP A 223 4.79 -19.75 -6.79
C ASP A 223 5.52 -18.75 -5.88
N LEU A 224 5.08 -17.50 -5.84
CA LEU A 224 5.60 -16.50 -4.91
C LEU A 224 4.91 -16.65 -3.54
N GLY A 225 5.70 -16.89 -2.51
CA GLY A 225 5.26 -16.87 -1.11
C GLY A 225 5.07 -15.46 -0.57
N HIS A 226 5.09 -15.32 0.78
CA HIS A 226 4.99 -14.02 1.45
C HIS A 226 6.32 -13.27 1.40
N ALA A 227 6.64 -12.69 0.24
CA ALA A 227 7.90 -12.02 -0.03
C ALA A 227 7.70 -10.86 -1.02
N TRP A 228 8.56 -9.84 -0.94
CA TRP A 228 8.68 -8.81 -1.96
C TRP A 228 9.22 -9.42 -3.26
N SER A 229 8.48 -9.32 -4.32
CA SER A 229 8.82 -9.88 -5.62
C SER A 229 10.02 -9.15 -6.27
N GLY A 230 11.03 -9.89 -6.73
CA GLY A 230 12.20 -9.33 -7.39
C GLY A 230 13.18 -8.61 -6.46
N GLY A 231 13.12 -8.85 -5.15
CA GLY A 231 14.03 -8.26 -4.17
C GLY A 231 15.39 -8.96 -4.14
N ALA A 232 16.33 -8.40 -3.36
CA ALA A 232 17.67 -8.96 -3.21
C ALA A 232 17.65 -10.32 -2.50
N SER A 233 18.49 -11.26 -2.95
CA SER A 233 18.59 -12.61 -2.37
C SER A 233 19.02 -12.64 -0.91
N ALA A 234 19.78 -11.63 -0.47
CA ALA A 234 20.22 -11.47 0.92
C ALA A 234 19.16 -10.80 1.83
N GLY A 235 18.03 -10.32 1.26
CA GLY A 235 16.98 -9.65 2.02
C GLY A 235 16.04 -10.62 2.71
N SER A 236 15.58 -10.27 3.91
CA SER A 236 14.46 -10.96 4.56
C SER A 236 13.14 -10.61 3.84
N TYR A 237 12.27 -11.59 3.66
CA TYR A 237 10.99 -11.40 2.96
C TYR A 237 11.13 -10.85 1.55
N THR A 238 12.12 -11.34 0.78
CA THR A 238 12.31 -11.04 -0.64
C THR A 238 12.48 -12.33 -1.43
N ASP A 239 12.01 -12.34 -2.68
CA ASP A 239 12.22 -13.46 -3.62
C ASP A 239 12.76 -12.93 -4.95
N PRO A 240 14.06 -13.14 -5.25
CA PRO A 240 14.69 -12.62 -6.46
C PRO A 240 14.17 -13.27 -7.76
N ARG A 241 13.45 -14.39 -7.67
CA ARG A 241 12.92 -15.11 -8.83
C ARG A 241 11.69 -14.42 -9.43
N GLY A 242 10.99 -13.59 -8.64
CA GLY A 242 9.81 -12.87 -9.12
C GLY A 242 10.16 -11.67 -10.01
N PRO A 243 9.18 -11.11 -10.73
CA PRO A 243 9.35 -9.82 -11.40
C PRO A 243 9.65 -8.72 -10.37
N SER A 244 10.39 -7.68 -10.77
CA SER A 244 10.69 -6.56 -9.88
C SER A 244 9.44 -5.76 -9.51
N ALA A 245 8.86 -5.99 -8.32
CA ALA A 245 7.73 -5.23 -7.82
C ALA A 245 8.08 -3.74 -7.65
N THR A 246 9.35 -3.43 -7.31
CA THR A 246 9.83 -2.05 -7.19
C THR A 246 9.76 -1.33 -8.53
N GLU A 247 10.27 -1.94 -9.61
CA GLU A 247 10.21 -1.35 -10.95
C GLU A 247 8.77 -1.24 -11.44
N ALA A 248 7.96 -2.29 -11.24
CA ALA A 248 6.55 -2.28 -11.62
C ALA A 248 5.79 -1.12 -10.97
N MET A 249 5.94 -0.95 -9.64
CA MET A 249 5.32 0.14 -8.89
C MET A 249 5.86 1.50 -9.32
N CYS A 250 7.16 1.66 -9.50
CA CYS A 250 7.75 2.91 -9.95
C CYS A 250 7.27 3.32 -11.36
N ASN A 251 7.19 2.37 -12.29
CA ASN A 251 6.67 2.64 -13.64
C ASN A 251 5.18 3.03 -13.59
N PHE A 252 4.38 2.32 -12.80
CA PHE A 252 2.99 2.67 -12.57
C PHE A 252 2.85 4.08 -11.97
N PHE A 253 3.70 4.46 -11.02
CA PHE A 253 3.71 5.79 -10.42
C PHE A 253 4.10 6.88 -11.41
N ASP A 254 5.03 6.61 -12.32
CA ASP A 254 5.41 7.55 -13.37
C ASP A 254 4.24 7.83 -14.35
N GLU A 255 3.34 6.85 -14.54
CA GLU A 255 2.16 6.96 -15.41
C GLU A 255 0.96 7.61 -14.70
N THR A 256 0.95 7.67 -13.36
CA THR A 256 -0.21 8.02 -12.54
C THR A 256 0.01 9.23 -11.61
N GLY A 257 0.74 10.25 -12.07
CA GLY A 257 0.89 11.52 -11.35
C GLY A 257 -0.47 12.15 -11.03
N MET A 258 -0.53 12.96 -9.95
CA MET A 258 -1.75 13.68 -9.57
C MET A 258 -1.84 14.99 -10.36
N ASP A 259 -2.95 15.21 -11.03
CA ASP A 259 -3.31 16.53 -11.58
C ASP A 259 -4.00 17.34 -10.46
N ARG A 260 -3.28 18.35 -9.92
CA ARG A 260 -3.77 19.17 -8.80
C ARG A 260 -4.46 20.45 -9.22
N ASP A 261 -4.49 20.76 -10.48
CA ASP A 261 -5.22 21.95 -10.96
C ASP A 261 -6.73 21.83 -10.67
N LEU A 262 -7.18 20.62 -10.29
CA LEU A 262 -8.54 20.31 -9.85
C LEU A 262 -8.74 20.23 -8.33
N ALA A 263 -7.70 20.36 -7.51
CA ALA A 263 -7.78 20.19 -6.06
C ALA A 263 -7.29 21.44 -5.30
N VAL A 264 -8.22 22.23 -4.78
CA VAL A 264 -7.93 23.38 -3.89
C VAL A 264 -7.36 22.89 -2.57
N ALA A 265 -6.11 23.27 -2.27
CA ALA A 265 -5.43 22.91 -1.04
C ALA A 265 -5.83 23.82 0.13
N ASP A 266 -6.42 23.25 1.20
CA ASP A 266 -6.67 23.91 2.48
C ASP A 266 -5.63 23.47 3.55
N PRO A 267 -4.82 24.40 4.12
CA PRO A 267 -3.82 24.09 5.15
C PRO A 267 -4.40 23.65 6.51
N ALA A 268 -5.70 23.86 6.77
CA ALA A 268 -6.35 23.49 8.04
C ALA A 268 -6.63 21.97 8.20
N ARG A 269 -6.12 21.15 7.32
CA ARG A 269 -6.52 19.76 7.07
C ARG A 269 -6.12 18.70 8.09
N PHE A 270 -5.32 19.03 9.08
CA PHE A 270 -4.84 18.05 10.06
C PHE A 270 -5.72 17.98 11.32
N HIS A 271 -7.01 18.29 11.21
CA HIS A 271 -7.94 18.07 12.31
C HIS A 271 -8.19 16.56 12.50
N THR A 272 -7.99 16.14 13.73
CA THR A 272 -8.22 14.79 14.26
C THR A 272 -9.56 14.23 13.80
N PHE A 273 -9.51 13.21 12.94
CA PHE A 273 -10.70 12.43 12.59
C PHE A 273 -11.11 11.59 13.80
N SER A 274 -12.13 12.01 14.53
CA SER A 274 -12.71 11.23 15.63
C SER A 274 -13.34 9.91 15.18
N ASN A 275 -13.60 9.77 13.90
CA ASN A 275 -14.20 8.58 13.28
C ASN A 275 -13.18 7.56 12.68
N ALA A 276 -11.88 7.86 12.67
CA ALA A 276 -10.84 6.88 12.34
C ALA A 276 -10.64 5.81 13.44
N ARG A 277 -11.35 5.93 14.55
CA ARG A 277 -11.22 5.10 15.76
C ARG A 277 -11.42 3.59 15.57
N ALA A 278 -11.92 3.15 14.42
CA ALA A 278 -12.28 1.75 14.21
C ALA A 278 -11.26 0.92 13.43
N TRP A 279 -10.11 1.47 12.98
CA TRP A 279 -9.39 0.86 11.86
C TRP A 279 -7.94 0.44 12.12
N MET A 280 -7.37 0.77 13.28
CA MET A 280 -5.98 0.46 13.53
C MET A 280 -5.76 -0.74 14.44
N ILE A 281 -5.13 -1.73 13.85
CA ILE A 281 -4.42 -2.79 14.55
C ILE A 281 -3.11 -2.19 15.02
N ARG A 282 -2.75 -2.40 16.27
CA ARG A 282 -1.37 -2.21 16.71
C ARG A 282 -0.48 -3.18 15.95
N VAL A 283 0.16 -2.73 14.88
CA VAL A 283 1.14 -3.51 14.11
C VAL A 283 2.25 -4.07 15.02
N ARG A 284 2.47 -3.42 16.16
CA ARG A 284 3.45 -3.84 17.18
C ARG A 284 3.11 -5.18 17.84
N ASP A 285 1.82 -5.53 17.96
CA ASP A 285 1.39 -6.75 18.64
C ASP A 285 1.40 -7.96 17.69
N LEU A 286 1.35 -7.74 16.36
CA LEU A 286 1.47 -8.78 15.35
C LEU A 286 2.91 -9.33 15.22
N GLY A 287 3.93 -8.51 15.51
CA GLY A 287 5.33 -8.90 15.42
C GLY A 287 5.85 -9.71 16.62
N ARG A 288 5.14 -9.72 17.75
CA ARG A 288 5.58 -10.41 18.98
C ARG A 288 4.97 -11.79 19.18
N SER A 289 3.83 -12.08 18.58
CA SER A 289 3.12 -13.34 18.76
C SER A 289 3.47 -14.43 17.72
N GLY A 290 4.38 -14.17 16.79
CA GLY A 290 4.72 -15.06 15.67
C GLY A 290 6.05 -15.81 15.74
N PHE A 291 6.90 -15.57 16.73
CA PHE A 291 8.18 -16.29 16.87
C PHE A 291 8.27 -16.98 18.23
N GLY A 292 7.56 -18.09 18.35
CA GLY A 292 7.94 -19.12 19.28
C GLY A 292 9.28 -19.69 18.85
N THR A 293 10.32 -19.53 19.68
CA THR A 293 11.58 -20.24 19.54
C THR A 293 11.31 -21.74 19.51
N VAL A 294 11.50 -22.36 18.34
CA VAL A 294 11.62 -23.83 18.26
C VAL A 294 12.95 -24.19 18.90
N THR A 295 12.91 -24.57 20.16
CA THR A 295 14.04 -25.24 20.82
C THR A 295 14.11 -26.64 20.24
N ASN A 296 15.24 -26.95 19.60
CA ASN A 296 15.57 -28.27 19.12
C ASN A 296 15.89 -29.19 20.33
N PRO A 297 15.20 -30.32 20.58
CA PRO A 297 15.38 -31.13 21.78
C PRO A 297 16.55 -32.16 21.71
N ASP A 298 17.48 -32.05 20.76
CA ASP A 298 18.60 -33.02 20.63
C ASP A 298 19.96 -32.32 20.69
N ARG A 299 20.44 -32.03 21.90
CA ARG A 299 21.87 -31.99 22.23
C ARG A 299 22.06 -32.47 23.65
N SER A 300 22.35 -33.75 23.78
CA SER A 300 22.96 -34.31 24.99
C SER A 300 24.41 -33.82 25.12
N PRO A 301 24.92 -33.55 26.34
CA PRO A 301 26.30 -33.17 26.55
C PRO A 301 27.18 -34.44 26.56
N GLY A 302 28.21 -34.41 25.75
CA GLY A 302 29.39 -35.27 25.83
C GLY A 302 30.60 -34.39 26.03
#